data_01af5614124b63bde0f88edaabdc27f1
#
_entry.id   01af5614124b63bde0f88edaabdc27f1
#
_cell.length_a   1.000
_cell.length_b   1.000
_cell.length_c   1.000
_cell.angle_alpha   90.00
_cell.angle_beta   90.00
_cell.angle_gamma   90.00
#
_symmetry.space_group_name_H-M   'P 1'
#
loop_
_entity.id
_entity.type
_entity.pdbx_description
1 polymer ?
#
loop_
_entity_poly.entity_id
_entity_poly.type
_entity_poly.pdbx_seq_one_letter_code
_entity_poly.pdbx_strand_id
1 'polypeptide(L)'
;MFSVVAKGFWFAKEVLGQFSAFENSFWLAKEVSGCGLAKVEVDSFMNTLKKANDLKAKRDYRKLKKYWKLILKKEELLNGTEYRYHRLFKGMVTERGIIDYILSLDEGLRLNYNAYQTIVFTVTHRKPDLFRSFIHEKQRGLSAKMDQALKTFRQSERAIVNALSYDYSNGLVEGINNKIKVIKRTAYGYRNFSNFRNRIFIEYKLLEIKTAA
;
A
#
# COMPACT_ATOMS: atom_id res chain seq x y z
N MET A 1 0.63 33.07 30.47
CA MET A 1 0.80 33.20 29.01
C MET A 1 1.58 32.05 28.34
N PHE A 2 2.28 31.17 29.08
CA PHE A 2 3.06 30.04 28.57
C PHE A 2 2.25 28.76 28.27
N SER A 3 1.02 28.65 28.75
CA SER A 3 0.22 27.41 28.67
C SER A 3 -0.40 27.13 27.30
N VAL A 4 -0.72 28.14 26.49
CA VAL A 4 -1.40 27.98 25.20
C VAL A 4 -0.42 27.63 24.09
N VAL A 5 0.80 28.18 24.15
CA VAL A 5 1.87 27.87 23.17
C VAL A 5 2.37 26.43 23.34
N ALA A 6 2.45 25.94 24.58
CA ALA A 6 2.85 24.57 24.87
C ALA A 6 1.82 23.56 24.39
N LYS A 7 0.51 23.85 24.55
CA LYS A 7 -0.57 22.98 24.07
C LYS A 7 -0.64 22.92 22.54
N GLY A 8 -0.41 24.04 21.85
CA GLY A 8 -0.36 24.07 20.37
C GLY A 8 0.85 23.30 19.80
N PHE A 9 2.00 23.39 20.48
CA PHE A 9 3.21 22.67 20.07
C PHE A 9 3.10 21.15 20.38
N TRP A 10 2.50 20.80 21.50
CA TRP A 10 2.25 19.41 21.88
C TRP A 10 1.21 18.77 20.94
N PHE A 11 0.11 19.47 20.66
CA PHE A 11 -0.90 19.04 19.69
C PHE A 11 -0.33 18.88 18.27
N ALA A 12 0.52 19.82 17.82
CA ALA A 12 1.18 19.71 16.53
C ALA A 12 2.16 18.51 16.49
N LYS A 13 2.90 18.25 17.57
CA LYS A 13 3.83 17.14 17.66
C LYS A 13 3.12 15.79 17.74
N GLU A 14 1.99 15.74 18.44
CA GLU A 14 1.19 14.52 18.57
C GLU A 14 0.40 14.24 17.28
N VAL A 15 -0.17 15.27 16.65
CA VAL A 15 -0.81 15.18 15.33
C VAL A 15 0.22 14.87 14.26
N LEU A 16 1.39 15.52 14.22
CA LEU A 16 2.46 15.22 13.26
C LEU A 16 3.10 13.85 13.51
N GLY A 17 3.21 13.42 14.76
CA GLY A 17 3.68 12.07 15.10
C GLY A 17 2.69 10.98 14.69
N GLN A 18 1.40 11.21 14.86
CA GLN A 18 0.34 10.33 14.35
C GLN A 18 0.25 10.41 12.82
N PHE A 19 0.49 11.58 12.22
CA PHE A 19 0.56 11.76 10.76
C PHE A 19 1.74 11.00 10.14
N SER A 20 2.92 11.02 10.76
CA SER A 20 4.07 10.24 10.29
C SER A 20 3.79 8.73 10.34
N ALA A 21 3.13 8.25 11.39
CA ALA A 21 2.71 6.86 11.48
C ALA A 21 1.59 6.53 10.47
N PHE A 22 0.69 7.47 10.20
CA PHE A 22 -0.39 7.34 9.22
C PHE A 22 0.13 7.41 7.77
N GLU A 23 1.05 8.33 7.47
CA GLU A 23 1.73 8.37 6.16
C GLU A 23 2.49 7.06 5.90
N ASN A 24 3.21 6.55 6.90
CA ASN A 24 3.90 5.27 6.79
C ASN A 24 2.93 4.11 6.61
N SER A 25 1.77 4.09 7.30
CA SER A 25 0.78 3.02 7.14
C SER A 25 0.01 3.12 5.82
N PHE A 26 -0.30 4.33 5.34
CA PHE A 26 -0.90 4.55 4.03
C PHE A 26 0.09 4.26 2.90
N TRP A 27 1.36 4.65 3.05
CA TRP A 27 2.44 4.30 2.13
C TRP A 27 2.65 2.79 2.12
N LEU A 28 2.64 2.14 3.30
CA LEU A 28 2.70 0.69 3.43
C LEU A 28 1.50 0.00 2.78
N ALA A 29 0.28 0.51 2.99
CA ALA A 29 -0.92 0.00 2.33
C ALA A 29 -0.86 0.19 0.80
N LYS A 30 -0.28 1.28 0.32
CA LYS A 30 -0.05 1.56 -1.10
C LYS A 30 1.07 0.69 -1.68
N GLU A 31 2.14 0.42 -0.94
CA GLU A 31 3.19 -0.54 -1.31
C GLU A 31 2.65 -1.98 -1.32
N VAL A 32 1.81 -2.33 -0.36
CA VAL A 32 1.13 -3.64 -0.29
C VAL A 32 0.10 -3.78 -1.39
N SER A 33 -0.72 -2.75 -1.64
CA SER A 33 -1.66 -2.72 -2.78
C SER A 33 -0.97 -2.48 -4.12
N GLY A 34 0.25 -1.94 -4.08
CA GLY A 34 1.07 -1.55 -5.23
C GLY A 34 2.16 -2.55 -5.57
N CYS A 35 1.82 -3.82 -5.87
CA CYS A 35 2.67 -4.65 -6.73
C CYS A 35 4.05 -5.11 -6.22
N GLY A 36 4.65 -4.53 -5.18
CA GLY A 36 6.05 -4.79 -4.85
C GLY A 36 6.33 -6.24 -4.48
N LEU A 37 5.59 -6.77 -3.51
CA LEU A 37 5.82 -8.11 -2.94
C LEU A 37 5.50 -9.23 -3.93
N ALA A 38 4.31 -9.21 -4.52
CA ALA A 38 3.90 -10.25 -5.47
C ALA A 38 4.75 -10.22 -6.75
N LYS A 39 5.17 -9.03 -7.20
CA LYS A 39 6.04 -8.90 -8.36
C LYS A 39 7.40 -9.55 -8.15
N VAL A 40 8.00 -9.38 -6.99
CA VAL A 40 9.31 -9.97 -6.69
C VAL A 40 9.27 -11.50 -6.72
N GLU A 41 8.19 -12.11 -6.22
CA GLU A 41 8.02 -13.56 -6.30
C GLU A 41 7.85 -14.04 -7.74
N VAL A 42 7.05 -13.34 -8.52
CA VAL A 42 6.89 -13.60 -9.96
C VAL A 42 8.23 -13.49 -10.69
N ASP A 43 9.02 -12.45 -10.40
CA ASP A 43 10.34 -12.24 -11.02
C ASP A 43 11.34 -13.36 -10.61
N SER A 44 11.31 -13.80 -9.34
CA SER A 44 12.12 -14.89 -8.83
C SER A 44 11.78 -16.20 -9.56
N PHE A 45 10.51 -16.54 -9.65
CA PHE A 45 10.04 -17.72 -10.34
C PHE A 45 10.31 -17.66 -11.86
N MET A 46 10.14 -16.50 -12.48
CA MET A 46 10.52 -16.29 -13.88
C MET A 46 12.00 -16.58 -14.13
N ASN A 47 12.87 -16.15 -13.22
CA ASN A 47 14.32 -16.43 -13.32
C ASN A 47 14.62 -17.92 -13.20
N THR A 48 13.91 -18.64 -12.35
CA THR A 48 14.02 -20.10 -12.21
C THR A 48 13.62 -20.80 -13.51
N LEU A 49 12.46 -20.44 -14.08
CA LEU A 49 12.00 -20.99 -15.36
C LEU A 49 12.93 -20.65 -16.53
N LYS A 50 13.54 -19.45 -16.51
CA LYS A 50 14.50 -19.04 -17.55
C LYS A 50 15.79 -19.86 -17.51
N LYS A 51 16.25 -20.25 -16.31
CA LYS A 51 17.44 -21.08 -16.13
C LYS A 51 17.19 -22.54 -16.49
N ALA A 52 15.95 -23.00 -16.37
CA ALA A 52 15.59 -24.35 -16.73
C ALA A 52 15.71 -24.55 -18.26
N ASN A 53 16.51 -25.56 -18.68
CA ASN A 53 16.79 -25.81 -20.10
C ASN A 53 15.75 -26.73 -20.77
N ASP A 54 14.54 -26.81 -20.20
CA ASP A 54 13.43 -27.64 -20.67
C ASP A 54 12.46 -26.84 -21.57
N LEU A 55 11.91 -27.50 -22.58
CA LEU A 55 10.93 -26.94 -23.52
C LEU A 55 9.61 -26.58 -22.82
N LYS A 56 9.24 -27.32 -21.78
CA LYS A 56 8.04 -27.02 -20.96
C LYS A 56 8.27 -25.74 -20.17
N ALA A 57 9.38 -25.62 -19.47
CA ALA A 57 9.74 -24.42 -18.72
C ALA A 57 9.81 -23.16 -19.61
N LYS A 58 10.34 -23.28 -20.83
CA LYS A 58 10.34 -22.17 -21.81
C LYS A 58 8.93 -21.71 -22.22
N ARG A 59 7.97 -22.65 -22.36
CA ARG A 59 6.57 -22.32 -22.64
C ARG A 59 5.90 -21.64 -21.45
N ASP A 60 6.12 -22.15 -20.26
CA ASP A 60 5.56 -21.65 -19.02
C ASP A 60 6.12 -20.25 -18.69
N TYR A 61 7.42 -20.04 -18.89
CA TYR A 61 8.04 -18.73 -18.83
C TYR A 61 7.37 -17.70 -19.75
N ARG A 62 7.05 -18.07 -21.00
CA ARG A 62 6.37 -17.16 -21.95
C ARG A 62 4.97 -16.82 -21.49
N LYS A 63 4.22 -17.78 -20.90
CA LYS A 63 2.90 -17.55 -20.34
C LYS A 63 3.00 -16.61 -19.14
N LEU A 64 3.87 -16.91 -18.17
CA LEU A 64 4.07 -16.08 -17.01
C LEU A 64 4.50 -14.65 -17.37
N LYS A 65 5.46 -14.50 -18.27
CA LYS A 65 5.93 -13.20 -18.76
C LYS A 65 4.82 -12.35 -19.40
N LYS A 66 3.84 -12.99 -20.04
CA LYS A 66 2.72 -12.27 -20.67
C LYS A 66 1.64 -11.92 -19.66
N TYR A 67 1.34 -12.79 -18.70
CA TYR A 67 0.16 -12.70 -17.85
C TYR A 67 0.46 -12.36 -16.38
N TRP A 68 1.71 -12.13 -16.00
CA TRP A 68 2.10 -11.83 -14.60
C TRP A 68 1.30 -10.71 -13.95
N LYS A 69 0.86 -9.72 -14.74
CA LYS A 69 0.06 -8.60 -14.25
C LYS A 69 -1.29 -9.03 -13.68
N LEU A 70 -1.83 -10.16 -14.12
CA LEU A 70 -3.08 -10.71 -13.58
C LEU A 70 -2.92 -11.16 -12.13
N ILE A 71 -1.72 -11.64 -11.75
CA ILE A 71 -1.41 -12.05 -10.37
C ILE A 71 -1.53 -10.88 -9.39
N LEU A 72 -1.27 -9.66 -9.86
CA LEU A 72 -1.35 -8.44 -9.06
C LEU A 72 -2.77 -7.88 -8.98
N LYS A 73 -3.66 -8.35 -9.81
CA LYS A 73 -5.07 -7.94 -9.82
C LYS A 73 -5.76 -8.52 -8.60
N LYS A 74 -6.68 -7.76 -8.00
CA LYS A 74 -7.52 -8.28 -6.91
C LYS A 74 -8.33 -9.48 -7.42
N GLU A 75 -8.42 -10.53 -6.62
CA GLU A 75 -9.13 -11.74 -7.00
C GLU A 75 -10.60 -11.49 -7.40
N GLU A 76 -11.25 -10.55 -6.70
CA GLU A 76 -12.62 -10.13 -6.96
C GLU A 76 -12.83 -9.48 -8.35
N LEU A 77 -11.77 -8.88 -8.90
CA LEU A 77 -11.80 -8.21 -10.20
C LEU A 77 -11.39 -9.12 -11.35
N LEU A 78 -11.04 -10.37 -11.06
CA LEU A 78 -10.67 -11.34 -12.08
C LEU A 78 -11.92 -11.84 -12.80
N ASN A 79 -11.88 -11.80 -14.12
CA ASN A 79 -12.95 -12.36 -14.92
C ASN A 79 -12.90 -13.89 -14.91
N GLY A 80 -13.93 -14.50 -14.29
CA GLY A 80 -14.09 -15.96 -14.23
C GLY A 80 -15.13 -16.50 -15.21
N THR A 81 -15.87 -15.64 -15.91
CA THR A 81 -17.03 -16.03 -16.73
C THR A 81 -16.78 -15.90 -18.23
N GLU A 82 -16.09 -14.85 -18.65
CA GLU A 82 -15.81 -14.63 -20.08
C GLU A 82 -14.60 -15.44 -20.55
N TYR A 83 -14.83 -16.30 -21.50
CA TYR A 83 -13.81 -17.06 -22.19
C TYR A 83 -13.26 -16.25 -23.36
N ARG A 84 -11.94 -16.06 -23.38
CA ARG A 84 -11.24 -15.41 -24.50
C ARG A 84 -10.18 -16.33 -25.07
N TYR A 85 -9.97 -16.27 -26.38
CA TYR A 85 -8.92 -17.06 -27.03
C TYR A 85 -7.54 -16.52 -26.66
N HIS A 86 -6.73 -17.36 -26.07
CA HIS A 86 -5.35 -17.04 -25.71
C HIS A 86 -4.36 -17.91 -26.49
N ARG A 87 -3.61 -17.25 -27.40
CA ARG A 87 -2.65 -17.93 -28.30
C ARG A 87 -1.66 -18.84 -27.55
N LEU A 88 -1.17 -18.42 -26.36
CA LEU A 88 -0.20 -19.19 -25.58
C LEU A 88 -0.81 -20.40 -24.89
N PHE A 89 -2.13 -20.40 -24.68
CA PHE A 89 -2.90 -21.55 -24.15
C PHE A 89 -3.51 -22.40 -25.28
N LYS A 90 -3.48 -21.88 -26.52
CA LYS A 90 -4.10 -22.51 -27.70
C LYS A 90 -5.58 -22.88 -27.47
N GLY A 91 -6.30 -22.06 -26.71
CA GLY A 91 -7.69 -22.31 -26.33
C GLY A 91 -8.39 -21.12 -25.72
N MET A 92 -9.68 -21.32 -25.44
CA MET A 92 -10.52 -20.37 -24.74
C MET A 92 -10.29 -20.52 -23.23
N VAL A 93 -9.80 -19.48 -22.57
CA VAL A 93 -9.50 -19.48 -21.13
C VAL A 93 -9.95 -18.17 -20.51
N THR A 94 -10.43 -18.23 -19.26
CA THR A 94 -10.76 -17.04 -18.46
C THR A 94 -9.52 -16.47 -17.78
N GLU A 95 -9.57 -15.22 -17.29
CA GLU A 95 -8.46 -14.64 -16.50
C GLU A 95 -8.16 -15.49 -15.27
N ARG A 96 -9.21 -15.97 -14.58
CA ARG A 96 -9.07 -16.86 -13.41
C ARG A 96 -8.38 -18.17 -13.79
N GLY A 97 -8.78 -18.81 -14.88
CA GLY A 97 -8.13 -20.03 -15.35
C GLY A 97 -6.67 -19.86 -15.75
N ILE A 98 -6.27 -18.66 -16.22
CA ILE A 98 -4.87 -18.32 -16.47
C ILE A 98 -4.09 -18.28 -15.15
N ILE A 99 -4.65 -17.66 -14.11
CA ILE A 99 -4.02 -17.57 -12.79
C ILE A 99 -3.91 -18.96 -12.17
N ASP A 100 -5.00 -19.73 -12.15
CA ASP A 100 -5.00 -21.10 -11.62
C ASP A 100 -3.91 -21.95 -12.28
N TYR A 101 -3.75 -21.83 -13.59
CA TYR A 101 -2.66 -22.48 -14.30
C TYR A 101 -1.27 -22.02 -13.81
N ILE A 102 -1.07 -20.70 -13.67
CA ILE A 102 0.23 -20.16 -13.23
C ILE A 102 0.54 -20.60 -11.80
N LEU A 103 -0.45 -20.57 -10.91
CA LEU A 103 -0.29 -20.98 -9.52
C LEU A 103 -0.09 -22.50 -9.36
N SER A 104 -0.53 -23.29 -10.34
CA SER A 104 -0.26 -24.75 -10.37
C SER A 104 1.18 -25.10 -10.72
N LEU A 105 1.96 -24.14 -11.25
CA LEU A 105 3.35 -24.38 -11.64
C LEU A 105 4.30 -24.41 -10.45
N ASP A 106 3.97 -23.70 -9.37
CA ASP A 106 4.82 -23.61 -8.18
C ASP A 106 4.00 -23.38 -6.91
N GLU A 107 4.22 -24.23 -5.92
CA GLU A 107 3.54 -24.17 -4.62
C GLU A 107 3.91 -22.92 -3.84
N GLY A 108 5.19 -22.52 -3.87
CA GLY A 108 5.66 -21.31 -3.21
C GLY A 108 4.98 -20.07 -3.78
N LEU A 109 4.84 -19.97 -5.10
CA LEU A 109 4.13 -18.89 -5.75
C LEU A 109 2.65 -18.87 -5.33
N ARG A 110 2.00 -20.04 -5.21
CA ARG A 110 0.61 -20.17 -4.77
C ARG A 110 0.43 -19.68 -3.34
N LEU A 111 1.30 -20.08 -2.41
CA LEU A 111 1.23 -19.67 -1.01
C LEU A 111 1.42 -18.15 -0.86
N ASN A 112 2.40 -17.59 -1.55
CA ASN A 112 2.64 -16.14 -1.54
C ASN A 112 1.50 -15.35 -2.19
N TYR A 113 0.88 -15.87 -3.27
CA TYR A 113 -0.30 -15.27 -3.88
C TYR A 113 -1.49 -15.24 -2.91
N ASN A 114 -1.78 -16.35 -2.23
CA ASN A 114 -2.86 -16.42 -1.26
C ASN A 114 -2.65 -15.43 -0.10
N ALA A 115 -1.42 -15.37 0.43
CA ALA A 115 -1.06 -14.40 1.47
C ALA A 115 -1.25 -12.95 0.99
N TYR A 116 -0.80 -12.64 -0.23
CA TYR A 116 -0.98 -11.33 -0.85
C TYR A 116 -2.47 -10.97 -1.01
N GLN A 117 -3.29 -11.88 -1.57
CA GLN A 117 -4.72 -11.64 -1.77
C GLN A 117 -5.47 -11.46 -0.43
N THR A 118 -5.10 -12.21 0.61
CA THR A 118 -5.67 -12.04 1.95
C THR A 118 -5.38 -10.65 2.50
N ILE A 119 -4.14 -10.16 2.37
CA ILE A 119 -3.78 -8.80 2.79
C ILE A 119 -4.55 -7.76 1.99
N VAL A 120 -4.60 -7.90 0.66
CA VAL A 120 -5.34 -6.98 -0.22
C VAL A 120 -6.83 -6.96 0.13
N PHE A 121 -7.43 -8.12 0.37
CA PHE A 121 -8.82 -8.24 0.79
C PHE A 121 -9.08 -7.52 2.11
N THR A 122 -8.28 -7.79 3.15
CA THR A 122 -8.46 -7.18 4.48
C THR A 122 -8.30 -5.66 4.45
N VAL A 123 -7.36 -5.14 3.66
CA VAL A 123 -7.14 -3.70 3.49
C VAL A 123 -8.29 -3.06 2.67
N THR A 124 -8.71 -3.71 1.58
CA THR A 124 -9.76 -3.18 0.71
C THR A 124 -11.11 -3.10 1.43
N HIS A 125 -11.46 -4.13 2.20
CA HIS A 125 -12.75 -4.23 2.91
C HIS A 125 -12.67 -3.68 4.35
N ARG A 126 -11.55 -3.07 4.73
CA ARG A 126 -11.34 -2.49 6.06
C ARG A 126 -11.71 -3.48 7.18
N LYS A 127 -11.07 -4.65 7.15
CA LYS A 127 -11.26 -5.73 8.12
C LYS A 127 -10.07 -5.81 9.09
N PRO A 128 -9.99 -4.93 10.12
CA PRO A 128 -8.84 -4.86 11.02
C PRO A 128 -8.63 -6.16 11.80
N ASP A 129 -9.70 -6.83 12.22
CA ASP A 129 -9.61 -8.07 13.01
C ASP A 129 -9.05 -9.22 12.17
N LEU A 130 -9.50 -9.36 10.92
CA LEU A 130 -8.97 -10.36 9.99
C LEU A 130 -7.50 -10.08 9.64
N PHE A 131 -7.15 -8.80 9.44
CA PHE A 131 -5.76 -8.40 9.21
C PHE A 131 -4.88 -8.79 10.40
N ARG A 132 -5.31 -8.47 11.63
CA ARG A 132 -4.59 -8.81 12.85
C ARG A 132 -4.40 -10.31 12.99
N SER A 133 -5.46 -11.09 12.86
CA SER A 133 -5.40 -12.55 12.93
C SER A 133 -4.41 -13.11 11.92
N PHE A 134 -4.48 -12.64 10.67
CA PHE A 134 -3.62 -13.11 9.58
C PHE A 134 -2.13 -12.82 9.82
N ILE A 135 -1.76 -11.61 10.28
CA ILE A 135 -0.34 -11.28 10.49
C ILE A 135 0.29 -12.03 11.66
N HIS A 136 -0.52 -12.48 12.63
CA HIS A 136 -0.05 -13.26 13.79
C HIS A 136 -0.11 -14.77 13.55
N GLU A 137 -0.84 -15.22 12.56
CA GLU A 137 -0.88 -16.62 12.16
C GLU A 137 0.50 -17.06 11.64
N LYS A 138 0.93 -18.25 12.08
CA LYS A 138 2.21 -18.82 11.66
C LYS A 138 2.06 -19.41 10.24
N GLN A 139 2.40 -18.63 9.25
CA GLN A 139 2.43 -19.07 7.87
C GLN A 139 3.69 -19.92 7.61
N ARG A 140 3.55 -21.05 6.91
CA ARG A 140 4.68 -21.91 6.50
C ARG A 140 4.82 -21.88 4.98
N GLY A 141 6.05 -21.92 4.49
CA GLY A 141 6.33 -21.98 3.05
C GLY A 141 6.24 -20.63 2.33
N LEU A 142 6.14 -19.53 3.07
CA LEU A 142 6.24 -18.20 2.47
C LEU A 142 7.70 -17.88 2.10
N SER A 143 7.86 -16.98 1.15
CA SER A 143 9.18 -16.47 0.79
C SER A 143 9.77 -15.57 1.88
N ALA A 144 11.08 -15.46 1.93
CA ALA A 144 11.80 -14.61 2.88
C ALA A 144 11.33 -13.13 2.83
N LYS A 145 10.92 -12.65 1.64
CA LYS A 145 10.41 -11.28 1.46
C LYS A 145 9.00 -11.10 1.99
N MET A 146 8.13 -12.09 1.81
CA MET A 146 6.79 -12.06 2.39
C MET A 146 6.88 -12.13 3.91
N ASP A 147 7.75 -12.99 4.46
CA ASP A 147 8.01 -13.05 5.90
C ASP A 147 8.52 -11.73 6.46
N GLN A 148 9.43 -11.06 5.74
CA GLN A 148 9.91 -9.74 6.12
C GLN A 148 8.79 -8.69 6.10
N ALA A 149 7.91 -8.73 5.11
CA ALA A 149 6.75 -7.84 5.05
C ALA A 149 5.79 -8.07 6.21
N LEU A 150 5.46 -9.34 6.52
CA LEU A 150 4.63 -9.66 7.68
C LEU A 150 5.26 -9.21 9.00
N LYS A 151 6.59 -9.29 9.11
CA LYS A 151 7.34 -8.75 10.26
C LYS A 151 7.16 -7.23 10.39
N THR A 152 7.27 -6.51 9.28
CA THR A 152 7.04 -5.06 9.25
C THR A 152 5.59 -4.70 9.60
N PHE A 153 4.62 -5.48 9.14
CA PHE A 153 3.21 -5.28 9.48
C PHE A 153 2.95 -5.49 10.97
N ARG A 154 3.55 -6.51 11.59
CA ARG A 154 3.46 -6.70 13.05
C ARG A 154 4.06 -5.53 13.83
N GLN A 155 5.19 -4.98 13.37
CA GLN A 155 5.80 -3.79 14.00
C GLN A 155 4.92 -2.54 13.89
N SER A 156 4.17 -2.40 12.80
CA SER A 156 3.31 -1.26 12.51
C SER A 156 1.82 -1.57 12.74
N GLU A 157 1.48 -2.67 13.38
CA GLU A 157 0.12 -3.19 13.55
C GLU A 157 -0.86 -2.12 14.04
N ARG A 158 -0.52 -1.42 15.12
CA ARG A 158 -1.39 -0.39 15.72
C ARG A 158 -1.74 0.71 14.70
N ALA A 159 -0.77 1.17 13.93
CA ALA A 159 -0.98 2.21 12.93
C ALA A 159 -1.87 1.72 11.78
N ILE A 160 -1.64 0.49 11.31
CA ILE A 160 -2.41 -0.11 10.22
C ILE A 160 -3.86 -0.38 10.68
N VAL A 161 -4.04 -0.97 11.85
CA VAL A 161 -5.37 -1.24 12.43
C VAL A 161 -6.16 0.06 12.60
N ASN A 162 -5.53 1.12 13.11
CA ASN A 162 -6.17 2.43 13.22
C ASN A 162 -6.56 2.98 11.83
N ALA A 163 -5.68 2.86 10.83
CA ALA A 163 -5.98 3.30 9.46
C ALA A 163 -7.13 2.51 8.81
N LEU A 164 -7.30 1.24 9.18
CA LEU A 164 -8.42 0.41 8.70
C LEU A 164 -9.73 0.70 9.44
N SER A 165 -9.64 1.10 10.72
CA SER A 165 -10.81 1.35 11.59
C SER A 165 -11.44 2.73 11.37
N TYR A 166 -10.63 3.74 11.00
CA TYR A 166 -11.09 5.11 10.83
C TYR A 166 -11.17 5.49 9.35
N ASP A 167 -12.22 6.26 9.00
CA ASP A 167 -12.46 6.70 7.61
C ASP A 167 -11.73 8.01 7.29
N TYR A 168 -10.46 8.10 7.65
CA TYR A 168 -9.64 9.25 7.29
C TYR A 168 -8.96 9.04 5.94
N SER A 169 -9.17 9.97 5.01
CA SER A 169 -8.43 9.99 3.75
C SER A 169 -7.22 10.92 3.86
N ASN A 170 -6.15 10.59 3.15
CA ASN A 170 -4.96 11.45 3.04
C ASN A 170 -5.25 12.74 2.24
N GLY A 171 -6.38 12.83 1.56
CA GLY A 171 -6.76 13.98 0.73
C GLY A 171 -6.81 15.30 1.51
N LEU A 172 -7.28 15.26 2.77
CA LEU A 172 -7.29 16.46 3.63
C LEU A 172 -5.86 16.95 3.89
N VAL A 173 -4.95 16.05 4.21
CA VAL A 173 -3.55 16.37 4.51
C VAL A 173 -2.82 16.84 3.26
N GLU A 174 -3.05 16.19 2.12
CA GLU A 174 -2.52 16.64 0.83
C GLU A 174 -3.03 18.03 0.47
N GLY A 175 -4.31 18.31 0.70
CA GLY A 175 -4.91 19.62 0.52
C GLY A 175 -4.25 20.69 1.40
N ILE A 176 -4.05 20.38 2.70
CA ILE A 176 -3.34 21.24 3.65
C ILE A 176 -1.90 21.50 3.19
N ASN A 177 -1.16 20.44 2.86
CA ASN A 177 0.22 20.55 2.42
C ASN A 177 0.35 21.35 1.11
N ASN A 178 -0.57 21.18 0.17
CA ASN A 178 -0.59 21.96 -1.04
C ASN A 178 -0.88 23.44 -0.77
N LYS A 179 -1.82 23.76 0.12
CA LYS A 179 -2.10 25.15 0.53
C LYS A 179 -0.87 25.78 1.23
N ILE A 180 -0.18 25.05 2.10
CA ILE A 180 1.07 25.52 2.73
C ILE A 180 2.16 25.79 1.68
N LYS A 181 2.31 24.93 0.67
CA LYS A 181 3.23 25.17 -0.46
C LYS A 181 2.87 26.42 -1.26
N VAL A 182 1.57 26.68 -1.47
CA VAL A 182 1.09 27.91 -2.13
C VAL A 182 1.41 29.14 -1.29
N ILE A 183 1.13 29.13 0.02
CA ILE A 183 1.47 30.23 0.94
C ILE A 183 2.96 30.56 0.87
N LYS A 184 3.82 29.54 0.89
CA LYS A 184 5.26 29.72 0.76
C LYS A 184 5.67 30.35 -0.58
N ARG A 185 5.03 29.92 -1.68
CA ARG A 185 5.32 30.37 -3.04
C ARG A 185 4.86 31.81 -3.28
N THR A 186 3.66 32.17 -2.86
CA THR A 186 3.10 33.51 -3.02
C THR A 186 3.88 34.59 -2.26
N ALA A 187 4.53 34.21 -1.18
CA ALA A 187 5.39 35.12 -0.40
C ALA A 187 6.86 35.14 -0.87
N TYR A 188 7.18 34.52 -2.01
CA TYR A 188 8.54 34.38 -2.51
C TYR A 188 9.54 33.79 -1.49
N GLY A 189 9.01 33.05 -0.52
CA GLY A 189 9.73 32.47 0.60
C GLY A 189 9.65 33.27 1.89
N TYR A 190 10.06 32.65 2.98
CA TYR A 190 10.10 33.27 4.31
C TYR A 190 11.49 33.13 4.90
N ARG A 191 12.11 34.22 5.34
CA ARG A 191 13.39 34.19 6.08
C ARG A 191 13.20 33.71 7.51
N ASN A 192 12.04 34.02 8.12
CA ASN A 192 11.73 33.69 9.50
C ASN A 192 10.61 32.64 9.56
N PHE A 193 10.92 31.50 10.18
CA PHE A 193 9.97 30.41 10.34
C PHE A 193 8.74 30.82 11.17
N SER A 194 8.90 31.68 12.19
CA SER A 194 7.78 32.13 13.01
C SER A 194 6.76 32.92 12.19
N ASN A 195 7.21 33.79 11.28
CA ASN A 195 6.32 34.52 10.37
C ASN A 195 5.61 33.57 9.41
N PHE A 196 6.28 32.57 8.89
CA PHE A 196 5.67 31.56 8.04
C PHE A 196 4.60 30.76 8.79
N ARG A 197 4.89 30.30 10.00
CA ARG A 197 3.94 29.61 10.86
C ARG A 197 2.72 30.47 11.18
N ASN A 198 2.95 31.72 11.55
CA ASN A 198 1.84 32.64 11.85
C ASN A 198 0.96 32.88 10.61
N ARG A 199 1.54 33.01 9.43
CA ARG A 199 0.78 33.13 8.18
C ARG A 199 -0.09 31.90 7.93
N ILE A 200 0.44 30.69 8.16
CA ILE A 200 -0.34 29.46 8.06
C ILE A 200 -1.51 29.50 9.05
N PHE A 201 -1.27 29.86 10.30
CA PHE A 201 -2.32 29.91 11.32
C PHE A 201 -3.43 30.92 10.99
N ILE A 202 -3.08 32.06 10.44
CA ILE A 202 -4.02 33.06 9.99
C ILE A 202 -4.89 32.53 8.84
N GLU A 203 -4.26 31.92 7.83
CA GLU A 203 -4.95 31.34 6.66
C GLU A 203 -5.92 30.22 7.03
N TYR A 204 -5.62 29.46 8.09
CA TYR A 204 -6.48 28.41 8.62
C TYR A 204 -7.41 28.90 9.74
N LYS A 205 -7.47 30.22 10.01
CA LYS A 205 -8.25 30.83 11.10
C LYS A 205 -7.98 30.22 12.48
N LEU A 206 -6.76 29.73 12.70
CA LEU A 206 -6.32 29.18 13.98
C LEU A 206 -5.82 30.26 14.95
N LEU A 207 -5.62 31.48 14.47
CA LEU A 207 -5.31 32.66 15.26
C LEU A 207 -6.40 33.71 15.01
N GLU A 208 -7.07 34.12 16.06
CA GLU A 208 -7.89 35.33 16.03
C GLU A 208 -6.93 36.55 16.08
N ILE A 209 -6.95 37.35 15.02
CA ILE A 209 -6.29 38.66 15.04
C ILE A 209 -7.18 39.54 15.86
N LYS A 210 -6.81 39.83 17.12
CA LYS A 210 -7.42 40.95 17.88
C LYS A 210 -7.02 42.22 17.15
N THR A 211 -7.87 42.73 16.32
CA THR A 211 -7.79 44.13 15.85
C THR A 211 -7.92 45.01 17.10
N ALA A 212 -6.82 45.66 17.48
CA ALA A 212 -6.86 46.71 18.46
C ALA A 212 -7.79 47.83 17.90
N ALA A 213 -8.86 48.10 18.62
CA ALA A 213 -9.74 49.25 18.37
C ALA A 213 -9.03 50.52 18.74
#